data_8625d9216d9487dfd41940c81ea34d40
#
_entry.id   8625d9216d9487dfd41940c81ea34d40
#
_cell.length_a   1.000
_cell.length_b   1.000
_cell.length_c   1.000
_cell.angle_alpha   90.00
_cell.angle_beta   90.00
_cell.angle_gamma   90.00
#
_symmetry.space_group_name_H-M   'P 1'
#
loop_
_entity.id
_entity.type
_entity.pdbx_description
1 polymer ?
#
loop_
_entity_poly.entity_id
_entity_poly.type
_entity_poly.pdbx_seq_one_letter_code
_entity_poly.pdbx_strand_id
1 'polypeptide(L)'
;MSLMLKGEKIDRNRFTGEKIENGRFMLCDFSGTDLTGTEFIGCQFYDSDSRQGGNFSRAILKDASFRSCDLSMADFRHASALGLEIRECRAQGADFRGTSFMNMITSRTWFCSAYITKSNLSYANFAKVVLEKCELWENRWHGAQVLGASFSGSDLSGGEFSGFDWRAADVTQCDLSNAELGELDLRTTDLQGVKMDSHQAAQLLERLGIAIIG
;
A
#
# COMPACT_ATOMS: atom_id res chain seq x y z
N MET A 1 -26.43 3.62 -15.01
CA MET A 1 -26.83 3.82 -13.58
C MET A 1 -25.64 3.44 -12.72
N SER A 2 -25.28 4.29 -11.76
CA SER A 2 -24.22 3.96 -10.80
C SER A 2 -24.74 2.87 -9.85
N LEU A 3 -24.00 1.79 -9.64
CA LEU A 3 -24.31 0.72 -8.67
C LEU A 3 -24.24 1.29 -7.26
N MET A 4 -25.28 1.11 -6.45
CA MET A 4 -25.31 1.57 -5.05
C MET A 4 -25.77 0.40 -4.17
N LEU A 5 -24.91 -0.01 -3.24
CA LEU A 5 -25.19 -1.04 -2.23
C LEU A 5 -24.89 -0.47 -0.84
N LYS A 6 -25.70 -0.86 0.16
CA LYS A 6 -25.50 -0.39 1.54
C LYS A 6 -25.80 -1.51 2.52
N GLY A 7 -24.80 -1.80 3.38
CA GLY A 7 -24.95 -2.78 4.46
C GLY A 7 -25.12 -4.22 3.98
N GLU A 8 -24.73 -4.53 2.75
CA GLU A 8 -24.88 -5.85 2.17
C GLU A 8 -23.63 -6.72 2.41
N LYS A 9 -23.86 -8.01 2.70
CA LYS A 9 -22.86 -9.05 2.53
C LYS A 9 -22.81 -9.42 1.05
N ILE A 10 -21.64 -9.29 0.45
CA ILE A 10 -21.46 -9.56 -0.97
C ILE A 10 -21.27 -11.07 -1.19
N ASP A 11 -22.01 -11.62 -2.15
CA ASP A 11 -21.87 -13.02 -2.54
C ASP A 11 -20.48 -13.31 -3.09
N ARG A 12 -19.97 -14.52 -2.83
CA ARG A 12 -18.57 -14.87 -3.04
C ARG A 12 -18.02 -14.50 -4.42
N ASN A 13 -18.76 -14.72 -5.49
CA ASN A 13 -18.27 -14.52 -6.86
C ASN A 13 -19.03 -13.41 -7.62
N ARG A 14 -19.77 -12.56 -6.90
CA ARG A 14 -20.66 -11.56 -7.53
C ARG A 14 -19.94 -10.62 -8.49
N PHE A 15 -18.68 -10.29 -8.21
CA PHE A 15 -17.92 -9.32 -8.99
C PHE A 15 -16.63 -9.88 -9.60
N THR A 16 -16.42 -11.20 -9.55
CA THR A 16 -15.20 -11.82 -10.07
C THR A 16 -14.99 -11.50 -11.54
N GLY A 17 -13.88 -10.86 -11.90
CA GLY A 17 -13.54 -10.45 -13.26
C GLY A 17 -14.38 -9.31 -13.83
N GLU A 18 -15.24 -8.69 -13.03
CA GLU A 18 -16.13 -7.61 -13.46
C GLU A 18 -15.43 -6.25 -13.42
N LYS A 19 -15.89 -5.33 -14.25
CA LYS A 19 -15.49 -3.92 -14.22
C LYS A 19 -16.63 -3.08 -13.68
N ILE A 20 -16.39 -2.39 -12.55
CA ILE A 20 -17.36 -1.56 -11.87
C ILE A 20 -16.87 -0.10 -11.85
N GLU A 21 -17.66 0.80 -12.42
CA GLU A 21 -17.34 2.22 -12.47
C GLU A 21 -18.30 3.04 -11.60
N ASN A 22 -17.72 3.96 -10.80
CA ASN A 22 -18.45 4.90 -9.96
C ASN A 22 -19.48 4.25 -9.01
N GLY A 23 -19.20 3.01 -8.57
CA GLY A 23 -20.00 2.28 -7.60
C GLY A 23 -19.90 2.86 -6.19
N ARG A 24 -20.96 2.75 -5.40
CA ARG A 24 -20.98 3.10 -3.97
C ARG A 24 -21.32 1.85 -3.15
N PHE A 25 -20.41 1.46 -2.26
CA PHE A 25 -20.49 0.23 -1.47
C PHE A 25 -20.38 0.55 0.03
N MET A 26 -21.36 1.31 0.52
CA MET A 26 -21.35 1.81 1.89
C MET A 26 -21.63 0.69 2.89
N LEU A 27 -20.73 0.47 3.86
CA LEU A 27 -20.85 -0.58 4.88
C LEU A 27 -21.03 -1.99 4.30
N CYS A 28 -20.55 -2.23 3.08
CA CYS A 28 -20.64 -3.54 2.45
C CYS A 28 -19.52 -4.47 2.96
N ASP A 29 -19.87 -5.74 3.13
CA ASP A 29 -18.95 -6.78 3.57
C ASP A 29 -18.52 -7.66 2.40
N PHE A 30 -17.29 -7.46 1.93
CA PHE A 30 -16.61 -8.26 0.91
C PHE A 30 -15.73 -9.35 1.53
N SER A 31 -15.85 -9.63 2.84
CA SER A 31 -14.96 -10.60 3.47
C SER A 31 -15.10 -11.99 2.86
N GLY A 32 -13.96 -12.59 2.49
CA GLY A 32 -13.90 -13.90 1.85
C GLY A 32 -14.48 -13.99 0.45
N THR A 33 -14.78 -12.84 -0.21
CA THR A 33 -15.21 -12.82 -1.63
C THR A 33 -14.04 -13.12 -2.56
N ASP A 34 -14.36 -13.63 -3.74
CA ASP A 34 -13.42 -13.76 -4.85
C ASP A 34 -13.59 -12.56 -5.78
N LEU A 35 -12.59 -11.69 -5.77
CA LEU A 35 -12.50 -10.49 -6.60
C LEU A 35 -11.34 -10.61 -7.61
N THR A 36 -10.95 -11.84 -7.93
CA THR A 36 -9.87 -12.08 -8.90
C THR A 36 -10.15 -11.34 -10.22
N GLY A 37 -9.20 -10.50 -10.64
CA GLY A 37 -9.31 -9.71 -11.88
C GLY A 37 -10.42 -8.67 -11.90
N THR A 38 -11.04 -8.35 -10.75
CA THR A 38 -12.09 -7.33 -10.66
C THR A 38 -11.47 -5.93 -10.76
N GLU A 39 -12.08 -5.05 -11.57
CA GLU A 39 -11.68 -3.65 -11.68
C GLU A 39 -12.69 -2.72 -11.03
N PHE A 40 -12.28 -1.97 -10.03
CA PHE A 40 -13.07 -0.88 -9.43
C PHE A 40 -12.48 0.46 -9.84
N ILE A 41 -13.28 1.32 -10.50
CA ILE A 41 -12.84 2.64 -10.97
C ILE A 41 -13.75 3.72 -10.40
N GLY A 42 -13.18 4.69 -9.69
CA GLY A 42 -13.94 5.79 -9.08
C GLY A 42 -14.94 5.34 -8.02
N CYS A 43 -14.76 4.17 -7.43
CA CYS A 43 -15.69 3.59 -6.48
C CYS A 43 -15.48 4.13 -5.05
N GLN A 44 -16.54 4.13 -4.26
CA GLN A 44 -16.54 4.57 -2.87
C GLN A 44 -16.87 3.40 -1.95
N PHE A 45 -15.96 3.12 -1.00
CA PHE A 45 -16.12 2.08 0.02
C PHE A 45 -16.13 2.65 1.44
N TYR A 46 -15.91 3.95 1.59
CA TYR A 46 -15.89 4.63 2.89
C TYR A 46 -17.22 5.33 3.17
N ASP A 47 -17.81 5.01 4.31
CA ASP A 47 -19.01 5.70 4.82
C ASP A 47 -18.59 6.77 5.84
N SER A 48 -18.79 8.04 5.49
CA SER A 48 -18.39 9.18 6.31
C SER A 48 -19.18 9.30 7.62
N ASP A 49 -20.44 8.82 7.63
CA ASP A 49 -21.32 8.95 8.79
C ASP A 49 -20.89 7.99 9.91
N SER A 50 -20.58 6.76 9.57
CA SER A 50 -20.08 5.75 10.51
C SER A 50 -18.57 5.76 10.66
N ARG A 51 -17.82 6.41 9.77
CA ARG A 51 -16.36 6.40 9.64
C ARG A 51 -15.80 5.00 9.41
N GLN A 52 -16.50 4.18 8.65
CA GLN A 52 -16.11 2.81 8.35
C GLN A 52 -15.78 2.64 6.87
N GLY A 53 -14.72 1.88 6.60
CA GLY A 53 -14.34 1.44 5.26
C GLY A 53 -14.97 0.11 4.86
N GLY A 54 -14.82 -0.28 3.59
CA GLY A 54 -15.23 -1.59 3.11
C GLY A 54 -14.44 -2.73 3.78
N ASN A 55 -15.11 -3.83 4.07
CA ASN A 55 -14.47 -5.02 4.64
C ASN A 55 -14.05 -6.00 3.54
N PHE A 56 -12.77 -6.07 3.22
CA PHE A 56 -12.14 -7.02 2.27
C PHE A 56 -11.32 -8.10 2.99
N SER A 57 -11.54 -8.30 4.29
CA SER A 57 -10.75 -9.28 5.04
C SER A 57 -10.91 -10.68 4.46
N ARG A 58 -9.76 -11.38 4.30
CA ARG A 58 -9.70 -12.73 3.68
C ARG A 58 -10.26 -12.82 2.26
N ALA A 59 -10.49 -11.69 1.57
CA ALA A 59 -10.88 -11.70 0.17
C ALA A 59 -9.73 -12.21 -0.72
N ILE A 60 -10.09 -12.78 -1.87
CA ILE A 60 -9.14 -13.12 -2.93
C ILE A 60 -9.10 -11.91 -3.88
N LEU A 61 -7.99 -11.17 -3.84
CA LEU A 61 -7.76 -9.94 -4.61
C LEU A 61 -6.69 -10.15 -5.68
N LYS A 62 -6.49 -11.39 -6.12
CA LYS A 62 -5.48 -11.69 -7.14
C LYS A 62 -5.78 -10.91 -8.41
N ASP A 63 -4.79 -10.14 -8.88
CA ASP A 63 -4.90 -9.30 -10.08
C ASP A 63 -6.11 -8.34 -10.06
N ALA A 64 -6.66 -8.03 -8.88
CA ALA A 64 -7.71 -7.03 -8.72
C ALA A 64 -7.13 -5.62 -8.82
N SER A 65 -7.94 -4.66 -9.26
CA SER A 65 -7.53 -3.27 -9.46
C SER A 65 -8.52 -2.29 -8.81
N PHE A 66 -7.98 -1.35 -8.04
CA PHE A 66 -8.69 -0.19 -7.52
C PHE A 66 -8.03 1.07 -8.08
N ARG A 67 -8.78 1.86 -8.87
CA ARG A 67 -8.28 3.11 -9.47
C ARG A 67 -9.18 4.27 -9.08
N SER A 68 -8.58 5.34 -8.57
CA SER A 68 -9.28 6.55 -8.14
C SER A 68 -10.41 6.26 -7.13
N CYS A 69 -10.25 5.25 -6.28
CA CYS A 69 -11.24 4.80 -5.31
C CYS A 69 -11.03 5.43 -3.93
N ASP A 70 -12.11 5.48 -3.14
CA ASP A 70 -12.03 5.78 -1.71
C ASP A 70 -12.04 4.46 -0.90
N LEU A 71 -10.84 4.08 -0.45
CA LEU A 71 -10.55 2.91 0.37
C LEU A 71 -10.19 3.32 1.81
N SER A 72 -10.55 4.53 2.24
CA SER A 72 -10.26 5.00 3.59
C SER A 72 -10.81 4.01 4.62
N MET A 73 -10.03 3.69 5.64
CA MET A 73 -10.36 2.74 6.71
C MET A 73 -10.76 1.32 6.22
N ALA A 74 -10.44 0.95 4.97
CA ALA A 74 -10.75 -0.38 4.44
C ALA A 74 -9.95 -1.47 5.15
N ASP A 75 -10.61 -2.61 5.39
CA ASP A 75 -10.01 -3.78 6.04
C ASP A 75 -9.58 -4.81 4.99
N PHE A 76 -8.27 -4.93 4.75
CA PHE A 76 -7.66 -5.92 3.85
C PHE A 76 -7.00 -7.07 4.61
N ARG A 77 -7.21 -7.19 5.93
CA ARG A 77 -6.52 -8.19 6.75
C ARG A 77 -6.68 -9.59 6.21
N HIS A 78 -5.53 -10.27 6.09
CA HIS A 78 -5.45 -11.66 5.64
C HIS A 78 -5.99 -11.91 4.21
N ALA A 79 -6.13 -10.86 3.39
CA ALA A 79 -6.48 -11.02 1.98
C ALA A 79 -5.33 -11.67 1.19
N SER A 80 -5.67 -12.36 0.11
CA SER A 80 -4.72 -12.88 -0.88
C SER A 80 -4.66 -11.89 -2.05
N ALA A 81 -3.57 -11.14 -2.17
CA ALA A 81 -3.48 -9.92 -2.97
C ALA A 81 -2.31 -9.93 -3.98
N LEU A 82 -1.92 -11.09 -4.49
CA LEU A 82 -0.91 -11.18 -5.54
C LEU A 82 -1.35 -10.40 -6.78
N GLY A 83 -0.52 -9.47 -7.24
CA GLY A 83 -0.83 -8.63 -8.41
C GLY A 83 -1.85 -7.52 -8.15
N LEU A 84 -2.22 -7.27 -6.88
CA LEU A 84 -3.16 -6.21 -6.53
C LEU A 84 -2.63 -4.84 -6.98
N GLU A 85 -3.50 -4.10 -7.67
CA GLU A 85 -3.26 -2.72 -8.07
C GLU A 85 -4.13 -1.76 -7.24
N ILE A 86 -3.50 -0.74 -6.61
CA ILE A 86 -4.15 0.40 -5.94
C ILE A 86 -3.52 1.67 -6.50
N ARG A 87 -4.24 2.40 -7.35
CA ARG A 87 -3.72 3.61 -8.01
C ARG A 87 -4.59 4.82 -7.76
N GLU A 88 -3.96 5.95 -7.45
CA GLU A 88 -4.65 7.23 -7.27
C GLU A 88 -5.78 7.14 -6.24
N CYS A 89 -5.64 6.26 -5.25
CA CYS A 89 -6.67 5.99 -4.26
C CYS A 89 -6.44 6.76 -2.96
N ARG A 90 -7.54 6.99 -2.22
CA ARG A 90 -7.48 7.32 -0.80
C ARG A 90 -7.59 6.03 -0.01
N ALA A 91 -6.52 5.64 0.68
CA ALA A 91 -6.46 4.45 1.52
C ALA A 91 -5.95 4.80 2.93
N GLN A 92 -6.30 6.00 3.42
CA GLN A 92 -5.94 6.47 4.75
C GLN A 92 -6.50 5.54 5.82
N GLY A 93 -5.64 5.09 6.74
CA GLY A 93 -6.03 4.21 7.83
C GLY A 93 -6.46 2.80 7.39
N ALA A 94 -6.24 2.41 6.14
CA ALA A 94 -6.51 1.05 5.67
C ALA A 94 -5.61 0.02 6.38
N ASP A 95 -6.13 -1.17 6.63
CA ASP A 95 -5.45 -2.22 7.39
C ASP A 95 -5.05 -3.40 6.49
N PHE A 96 -3.74 -3.52 6.23
CA PHE A 96 -3.16 -4.59 5.40
C PHE A 96 -2.49 -5.70 6.21
N ARG A 97 -2.66 -5.76 7.52
CA ARG A 97 -1.99 -6.77 8.35
C ARG A 97 -2.35 -8.18 7.91
N GLY A 98 -1.32 -9.00 7.68
CA GLY A 98 -1.48 -10.38 7.23
C GLY A 98 -1.94 -10.54 5.78
N THR A 99 -2.09 -9.44 5.03
CA THR A 99 -2.30 -9.50 3.57
C THR A 99 -1.10 -10.13 2.90
N SER A 100 -1.32 -11.07 2.00
CA SER A 100 -0.28 -11.75 1.23
C SER A 100 -0.23 -11.24 -0.20
N PHE A 101 0.89 -10.63 -0.58
CA PHE A 101 1.21 -10.23 -1.95
C PHE A 101 2.14 -11.24 -2.63
N MET A 102 2.36 -12.38 -1.99
CA MET A 102 3.34 -13.38 -2.40
C MET A 102 2.73 -14.50 -3.23
N ASN A 103 3.52 -14.99 -4.20
CA ASN A 103 3.32 -16.28 -4.83
C ASN A 103 4.46 -17.23 -4.41
N MET A 104 4.12 -18.33 -3.77
CA MET A 104 5.07 -19.37 -3.37
C MET A 104 5.29 -20.32 -4.55
N ILE A 105 6.51 -20.33 -5.13
CA ILE A 105 6.88 -21.27 -6.19
C ILE A 105 7.33 -22.61 -5.56
N THR A 106 8.12 -22.53 -4.48
CA THR A 106 8.54 -23.67 -3.66
C THR A 106 8.48 -23.24 -2.20
N SER A 107 8.78 -24.17 -1.26
CA SER A 107 8.88 -23.83 0.17
C SER A 107 9.99 -22.82 0.51
N ARG A 108 10.91 -22.52 -0.43
CA ARG A 108 12.05 -21.61 -0.25
C ARG A 108 12.15 -20.52 -1.31
N THR A 109 11.30 -20.55 -2.34
CA THR A 109 11.35 -19.58 -3.46
C THR A 109 9.96 -18.96 -3.62
N TRP A 110 9.91 -17.67 -3.56
CA TRP A 110 8.70 -16.88 -3.70
C TRP A 110 9.04 -15.54 -4.38
N PHE A 111 8.00 -14.86 -4.85
CA PHE A 111 8.07 -13.48 -5.31
C PHE A 111 6.83 -12.72 -4.85
N CYS A 112 6.95 -11.41 -4.72
CA CYS A 112 5.83 -10.49 -4.51
C CYS A 112 5.45 -9.83 -5.83
N SER A 113 4.18 -9.45 -5.93
CA SER A 113 3.69 -8.58 -6.98
C SER A 113 2.59 -7.68 -6.39
N ALA A 114 2.82 -6.38 -6.42
CA ALA A 114 1.85 -5.35 -6.05
C ALA A 114 2.20 -4.03 -6.73
N TYR A 115 1.17 -3.26 -7.06
CA TYR A 115 1.25 -1.96 -7.73
C TYR A 115 0.45 -0.94 -6.91
N ILE A 116 1.04 -0.40 -5.85
CA ILE A 116 0.38 0.60 -5.01
C ILE A 116 1.05 1.94 -5.28
N THR A 117 0.40 2.80 -6.05
CA THR A 117 1.04 4.01 -6.57
C THR A 117 0.14 5.24 -6.50
N LYS A 118 0.74 6.43 -6.37
CA LYS A 118 0.04 7.73 -6.36
C LYS A 118 -1.11 7.80 -5.36
N SER A 119 -1.01 7.05 -4.28
CA SER A 119 -2.11 6.85 -3.33
C SER A 119 -1.79 7.44 -1.96
N ASN A 120 -2.83 7.83 -1.26
CA ASN A 120 -2.69 8.31 0.11
C ASN A 120 -2.82 7.13 1.08
N LEU A 121 -1.68 6.68 1.61
CA LEU A 121 -1.55 5.59 2.59
C LEU A 121 -1.31 6.11 4.02
N SER A 122 -1.61 7.39 4.28
CA SER A 122 -1.40 7.97 5.60
C SER A 122 -2.10 7.14 6.68
N TYR A 123 -1.38 6.84 7.76
CA TYR A 123 -1.87 6.02 8.88
C TYR A 123 -2.31 4.59 8.52
N ALA A 124 -2.07 4.12 7.29
CA ALA A 124 -2.35 2.74 6.92
C ALA A 124 -1.43 1.77 7.68
N ASN A 125 -1.93 0.55 7.93
CA ASN A 125 -1.21 -0.44 8.72
C ASN A 125 -0.66 -1.58 7.85
N PHE A 126 0.65 -1.58 7.67
CA PHE A 126 1.43 -2.59 6.96
C PHE A 126 2.28 -3.47 7.89
N ALA A 127 1.99 -3.51 9.19
CA ALA A 127 2.81 -4.27 10.12
C ALA A 127 2.95 -5.74 9.70
N LYS A 128 4.21 -6.20 9.58
CA LYS A 128 4.62 -7.55 9.15
C LYS A 128 4.20 -7.93 7.72
N VAL A 129 3.87 -6.96 6.89
CA VAL A 129 3.56 -7.19 5.46
C VAL A 129 4.87 -7.28 4.66
N VAL A 130 4.91 -8.16 3.67
CA VAL A 130 6.04 -8.31 2.75
C VAL A 130 5.62 -7.78 1.37
N LEU A 131 6.29 -6.73 0.92
CA LEU A 131 6.10 -6.03 -0.35
C LEU A 131 7.45 -5.83 -1.04
N GLU A 132 8.20 -6.92 -1.24
CA GLU A 132 9.53 -6.87 -1.83
C GLU A 132 9.48 -6.80 -3.35
N LYS A 133 10.33 -5.95 -3.93
CA LYS A 133 10.44 -5.74 -5.39
C LYS A 133 9.11 -5.34 -6.04
N CYS A 134 8.28 -4.59 -5.31
CA CYS A 134 6.99 -4.08 -5.76
C CYS A 134 7.07 -2.63 -6.24
N GLU A 135 6.05 -2.19 -6.97
CA GLU A 135 5.91 -0.80 -7.40
C GLU A 135 5.08 -0.02 -6.38
N LEU A 136 5.74 0.85 -5.61
CA LEU A 136 5.15 1.57 -4.48
C LEU A 136 5.43 3.09 -4.56
N TRP A 137 5.63 3.61 -5.74
CA TRP A 137 6.09 4.98 -6.00
C TRP A 137 5.00 6.05 -5.86
N GLU A 138 5.41 7.30 -5.56
CA GLU A 138 4.56 8.49 -5.42
C GLU A 138 3.40 8.33 -4.41
N ASN A 139 3.60 7.55 -3.35
CA ASN A 139 2.62 7.39 -2.29
C ASN A 139 2.89 8.35 -1.12
N ARG A 140 1.82 8.73 -0.44
CA ARG A 140 1.92 9.42 0.85
C ARG A 140 1.88 8.40 1.98
N TRP A 141 3.01 8.26 2.71
CA TRP A 141 3.19 7.31 3.81
C TRP A 141 3.11 7.96 5.20
N HIS A 142 2.56 9.17 5.32
CA HIS A 142 2.54 9.91 6.58
C HIS A 142 1.97 9.06 7.74
N GLY A 143 2.79 8.82 8.78
CA GLY A 143 2.39 8.05 9.96
C GLY A 143 1.96 6.61 9.69
N ALA A 144 2.32 6.01 8.54
CA ALA A 144 2.02 4.61 8.26
C ALA A 144 2.71 3.69 9.27
N GLN A 145 2.01 2.64 9.70
CA GLN A 145 2.51 1.66 10.65
C GLN A 145 3.19 0.52 9.90
N VAL A 146 4.51 0.39 10.06
CA VAL A 146 5.35 -0.52 9.25
C VAL A 146 6.18 -1.48 10.09
N LEU A 147 5.80 -1.70 11.36
CA LEU A 147 6.56 -2.56 12.27
C LEU A 147 6.76 -3.96 11.68
N GLY A 148 8.01 -4.32 11.38
CA GLY A 148 8.41 -5.61 10.81
C GLY A 148 7.95 -5.82 9.36
N ALA A 149 7.60 -4.76 8.64
CA ALA A 149 7.35 -4.82 7.20
C ALA A 149 8.65 -4.97 6.41
N SER A 150 8.60 -5.63 5.25
CA SER A 150 9.71 -5.66 4.29
C SER A 150 9.29 -5.01 2.98
N PHE A 151 10.01 -3.98 2.57
CA PHE A 151 9.92 -3.31 1.28
C PHE A 151 11.15 -3.56 0.41
N SER A 152 12.04 -4.46 0.83
CA SER A 152 13.36 -4.66 0.21
C SER A 152 13.29 -4.76 -1.32
N GLY A 153 14.10 -3.94 -1.99
CA GLY A 153 14.18 -3.88 -3.44
C GLY A 153 13.00 -3.23 -4.16
N SER A 154 12.04 -2.64 -3.43
CA SER A 154 10.87 -1.98 -4.02
C SER A 154 11.18 -0.56 -4.48
N ASP A 155 10.39 -0.10 -5.45
CA ASP A 155 10.38 1.29 -5.90
C ASP A 155 9.48 2.11 -4.96
N LEU A 156 10.09 2.97 -4.15
CA LEU A 156 9.45 3.92 -3.23
C LEU A 156 9.67 5.37 -3.69
N SER A 157 10.12 5.55 -4.94
CA SER A 157 10.50 6.86 -5.47
C SER A 157 9.33 7.86 -5.44
N GLY A 158 9.66 9.14 -5.25
CA GLY A 158 8.67 10.22 -5.18
C GLY A 158 7.71 10.12 -3.99
N GLY A 159 7.93 9.24 -3.03
CA GLY A 159 7.07 9.08 -1.85
C GLY A 159 7.24 10.17 -0.81
N GLU A 160 6.20 10.44 -0.01
CA GLU A 160 6.20 11.37 1.12
C GLU A 160 6.22 10.58 2.44
N PHE A 161 7.33 10.66 3.23
CA PHE A 161 7.58 9.80 4.40
C PHE A 161 7.58 10.54 5.74
N SER A 162 6.83 11.61 5.88
CA SER A 162 6.70 12.32 7.14
C SER A 162 6.12 11.40 8.24
N GLY A 163 6.79 11.30 9.39
CA GLY A 163 6.38 10.43 10.49
C GLY A 163 6.46 8.91 10.20
N PHE A 164 7.23 8.50 9.18
CA PHE A 164 7.50 7.09 8.89
C PHE A 164 8.64 6.58 9.78
N ASP A 165 8.43 5.45 10.48
CA ASP A 165 9.49 4.85 11.30
C ASP A 165 10.39 3.94 10.45
N TRP A 166 11.45 4.51 9.90
CA TRP A 166 12.43 3.83 9.05
C TRP A 166 13.13 2.64 9.73
N ARG A 167 13.22 2.65 11.07
CA ARG A 167 13.86 1.56 11.83
C ARG A 167 12.95 0.35 11.98
N ALA A 168 11.66 0.55 11.78
CA ALA A 168 10.65 -0.49 11.98
C ALA A 168 10.46 -1.38 10.75
N ALA A 169 11.00 -1.01 9.58
CA ALA A 169 10.83 -1.71 8.32
C ALA A 169 12.18 -2.02 7.65
N ASP A 170 12.23 -3.08 6.85
CA ASP A 170 13.33 -3.35 5.93
C ASP A 170 13.12 -2.56 4.64
N VAL A 171 14.01 -1.60 4.37
CA VAL A 171 14.03 -0.75 3.17
C VAL A 171 15.30 -0.94 2.34
N THR A 172 16.06 -2.01 2.61
CA THR A 172 17.29 -2.31 1.84
C THR A 172 16.99 -2.42 0.36
N GLN A 173 17.95 -1.97 -0.47
CA GLN A 173 17.87 -2.01 -1.94
C GLN A 173 16.69 -1.26 -2.56
N CYS A 174 15.90 -0.50 -1.79
CA CYS A 174 14.80 0.32 -2.31
C CYS A 174 15.31 1.47 -3.18
N ASP A 175 14.46 1.89 -4.13
CA ASP A 175 14.63 3.16 -4.82
C ASP A 175 13.86 4.25 -4.05
N LEU A 176 14.57 5.23 -3.50
CA LEU A 176 14.04 6.39 -2.79
C LEU A 176 14.25 7.69 -3.57
N SER A 177 14.59 7.62 -4.85
CA SER A 177 14.87 8.80 -5.68
C SER A 177 13.66 9.75 -5.68
N ASN A 178 13.91 11.05 -5.56
CA ASN A 178 12.89 12.10 -5.51
C ASN A 178 11.88 11.99 -4.34
N ALA A 179 12.14 11.14 -3.35
CA ALA A 179 11.26 11.00 -2.19
C ALA A 179 11.54 12.08 -1.13
N GLU A 180 10.50 12.50 -0.40
CA GLU A 180 10.61 13.31 0.81
C GLU A 180 10.86 12.41 2.02
N LEU A 181 12.12 12.31 2.46
CA LEU A 181 12.59 11.27 3.40
C LEU A 181 12.20 11.53 4.87
N GLY A 182 11.54 12.64 5.18
CA GLY A 182 11.11 12.96 6.53
C GLY A 182 12.24 12.85 7.56
N GLU A 183 12.03 12.05 8.60
CA GLU A 183 12.96 11.89 9.72
C GLU A 183 13.96 10.72 9.54
N LEU A 184 14.31 10.36 8.31
CA LEU A 184 15.31 9.33 8.04
C LEU A 184 16.66 9.67 8.71
N ASP A 185 17.17 8.76 9.54
CA ASP A 185 18.46 8.87 10.22
C ASP A 185 19.43 7.77 9.73
N LEU A 186 20.51 8.21 9.05
CA LEU A 186 21.57 7.34 8.52
C LEU A 186 22.27 6.48 9.58
N ARG A 187 22.20 6.87 10.88
CA ARG A 187 22.86 6.16 11.97
C ARG A 187 22.07 4.96 12.48
N THR A 188 20.78 4.92 12.19
CA THR A 188 19.85 3.95 12.81
C THR A 188 19.08 3.10 11.80
N THR A 189 19.18 3.44 10.51
CA THR A 189 18.46 2.76 9.42
C THR A 189 19.46 2.00 8.54
N ASP A 190 19.18 0.75 8.24
CA ASP A 190 19.95 0.00 7.25
C ASP A 190 19.56 0.45 5.83
N LEU A 191 20.49 1.10 5.16
CA LEU A 191 20.33 1.64 3.80
C LEU A 191 21.19 0.89 2.78
N GLN A 192 21.56 -0.35 3.05
CA GLN A 192 22.36 -1.14 2.11
C GLN A 192 21.67 -1.22 0.75
N GLY A 193 22.36 -0.73 -0.29
CA GLY A 193 21.91 -0.80 -1.67
C GLY A 193 20.74 0.13 -2.02
N VAL A 194 20.30 1.02 -1.10
CA VAL A 194 19.29 2.04 -1.38
C VAL A 194 19.80 3.00 -2.43
N LYS A 195 18.92 3.37 -3.36
CA LYS A 195 19.17 4.43 -4.33
C LYS A 195 18.50 5.73 -3.87
N MET A 196 19.19 6.83 -4.01
CA MET A 196 18.69 8.19 -3.78
C MET A 196 19.42 9.17 -4.70
N ASP A 197 18.83 10.34 -4.93
CA ASP A 197 19.51 11.36 -5.70
C ASP A 197 20.57 12.13 -4.87
N SER A 198 21.44 12.87 -5.58
CA SER A 198 22.56 13.57 -4.93
C SER A 198 22.09 14.67 -3.96
N HIS A 199 20.96 15.31 -4.23
CA HIS A 199 20.40 16.34 -3.36
C HIS A 199 19.92 15.74 -2.01
N GLN A 200 19.20 14.60 -2.07
CA GLN A 200 18.77 13.86 -0.89
C GLN A 200 19.98 13.40 -0.06
N ALA A 201 21.01 12.85 -0.72
CA ALA A 201 22.24 12.42 -0.05
C ALA A 201 22.95 13.60 0.65
N ALA A 202 23.04 14.75 0.00
CA ALA A 202 23.61 15.96 0.59
C ALA A 202 22.83 16.40 1.83
N GLN A 203 21.50 16.50 1.75
CA GLN A 203 20.67 16.88 2.90
C GLN A 203 20.84 15.94 4.10
N LEU A 204 20.94 14.61 3.85
CA LEU A 204 21.14 13.64 4.93
C LEU A 204 22.53 13.79 5.58
N LEU A 205 23.57 14.04 4.80
CA LEU A 205 24.93 14.26 5.30
C LEU A 205 25.02 15.57 6.11
N GLU A 206 24.35 16.64 5.65
CA GLU A 206 24.28 17.90 6.37
C GLU A 206 23.64 17.74 7.76
N ARG A 207 22.62 16.88 7.91
CA ARG A 207 22.02 16.54 9.21
C ARG A 207 23.02 15.86 10.17
N LEU A 208 24.08 15.25 9.64
CA LEU A 208 25.20 14.71 10.43
C LEU A 208 26.29 15.74 10.73
N GLY A 209 26.13 16.99 10.30
CA GLY A 209 27.11 18.05 10.45
C GLY A 209 28.25 18.02 9.41
N ILE A 210 28.06 17.29 8.30
CA ILE A 210 29.03 17.21 7.21
C ILE A 210 28.73 18.33 6.23
N ALA A 211 29.71 19.23 5.98
CA ALA A 211 29.59 20.26 4.96
C ALA A 211 29.91 19.66 3.57
N ILE A 212 28.97 19.82 2.63
CA ILE A 212 29.15 19.41 1.25
C ILE A 212 29.73 20.59 0.47
N ILE A 213 30.87 20.38 -0.15
CA ILE A 213 31.54 21.38 -1.00
C ILE A 213 31.36 20.92 -2.45
N GLY A 214 30.62 21.68 -3.24
CA GLY A 214 30.37 21.44 -4.67
C GLY A 214 31.38 22.15 -5.57
#